data_35729bf1ca3d3ae7f9adf0ecdc82bec1
#
_entry.id   35729bf1ca3d3ae7f9adf0ecdc82bec1
#
_cell.length_a   1.000
_cell.length_b   1.000
_cell.length_c   1.000
_cell.angle_alpha   90.00
_cell.angle_beta   90.00
_cell.angle_gamma   90.00
#
_symmetry.space_group_name_H-M   'P 1'
#
loop_
_entity.id
_entity.type
_entity.pdbx_description
1 polymer ?
#
loop_
_entity_poly.entity_id
_entity_poly.type
_entity_poly.pdbx_seq_one_letter_code
_entity_poly.pdbx_strand_id
1 'polypeptide(L)'
;IADVIDDDDSIIASPADSMLGITVGAICGETHATSISGENIIAPYSRKGPGFAGFSKPDISAYGGTIAFDGHKPITPIDKYSLVMDRGGMLVPDAGTSFTSPVVAGDLAEISKIVPDEDLLISKALLYHNAIVLWDEDDIDEEELNLAHNLYGRGISTVDESKYSSASKVTFVRTGTLNREKKERVKVFMPELLAAQPGRNVAKGTITCLSNPPIDRTKGTEYLGAYIRASINKSNPTGSFSKVQPKYKEGRRKWDVCHQFSKKFSNFNAGDWQIWLEMFGRWEDGNNDVPYALIVTIEDMSGNLDIYNEVELLNRYQAIN
;
A
#
# COMPACT_ATOMS: atom_id res chain seq x y z
N ILE A 1 7.42 18.39 14.16
CA ILE A 1 6.35 17.59 13.50
C ILE A 1 5.00 18.27 13.73
N ALA A 2 4.65 18.67 14.96
CA ALA A 2 3.39 19.37 15.22
C ALA A 2 3.19 20.57 14.28
N ASP A 3 4.20 21.42 14.14
CA ASP A 3 4.15 22.60 13.27
C ASP A 3 3.89 22.26 11.79
N VAL A 4 4.38 21.11 11.30
CA VAL A 4 4.12 20.64 9.92
C VAL A 4 2.72 20.03 9.79
N ILE A 5 2.22 19.41 10.86
CA ILE A 5 0.89 18.80 10.87
C ILE A 5 -0.21 19.85 10.81
N ASP A 6 -0.02 20.98 11.47
CA ASP A 6 -1.01 22.05 11.58
C ASP A 6 -0.89 23.13 10.47
N ASP A 7 0.17 23.05 9.64
CA ASP A 7 0.42 24.02 8.58
C ASP A 7 -0.29 23.62 7.26
N ASP A 8 -1.25 24.44 6.83
CA ASP A 8 -1.97 24.26 5.57
C ASP A 8 -1.08 24.43 4.33
N ASP A 9 0.01 25.18 4.43
CA ASP A 9 0.98 25.37 3.33
C ASP A 9 1.83 24.11 3.08
N SER A 10 1.83 23.16 4.02
CA SER A 10 2.55 21.87 3.90
C SER A 10 1.73 20.78 3.17
N ILE A 11 0.54 21.08 2.69
CA ILE A 11 -0.32 20.12 1.97
C ILE A 11 0.25 19.85 0.56
N ILE A 12 0.12 18.59 0.12
CA ILE A 12 0.48 18.15 -1.23
C ILE A 12 -0.26 19.00 -2.28
N ALA A 13 0.50 19.50 -3.25
CA ALA A 13 0.01 20.35 -4.33
C ALA A 13 0.28 19.73 -5.70
N SER A 14 -0.36 20.28 -6.73
CA SER A 14 -0.14 19.85 -8.13
C SER A 14 1.35 19.95 -8.54
N PRO A 15 1.88 18.93 -9.24
CA PRO A 15 1.20 17.77 -9.85
C PRO A 15 1.14 16.53 -8.92
N ALA A 16 1.62 16.60 -7.67
CA ALA A 16 1.69 15.46 -6.77
C ALA A 16 0.30 15.00 -6.25
N ASP A 17 -0.74 15.79 -6.43
CA ASP A 17 -2.14 15.45 -6.17
C ASP A 17 -2.78 14.57 -7.25
N SER A 18 -2.00 14.15 -8.27
CA SER A 18 -2.49 13.28 -9.35
C SER A 18 -3.07 11.97 -8.84
N MET A 19 -4.33 11.68 -9.18
CA MET A 19 -5.05 10.49 -8.71
C MET A 19 -4.41 9.17 -9.19
N LEU A 20 -4.03 9.10 -10.47
CA LEU A 20 -3.46 7.88 -11.06
C LEU A 20 -1.92 7.84 -10.99
N GLY A 21 -1.28 8.96 -10.70
CA GLY A 21 0.16 9.02 -10.46
C GLY A 21 0.55 8.37 -9.13
N ILE A 22 1.85 8.10 -8.96
CA ILE A 22 2.43 7.72 -7.67
C ILE A 22 3.04 8.97 -7.04
N THR A 23 2.55 9.35 -5.88
CA THR A 23 3.08 10.46 -5.10
C THR A 23 3.95 9.89 -3.99
N VAL A 24 5.19 10.34 -3.94
CA VAL A 24 6.20 9.81 -3.03
C VAL A 24 6.53 10.84 -1.96
N GLY A 25 6.32 10.46 -0.69
CA GLY A 25 6.78 11.20 0.47
C GLY A 25 8.24 10.91 0.79
N ALA A 26 8.85 11.72 1.66
CA ALA A 26 10.20 11.52 2.14
C ALA A 26 10.23 11.29 3.65
N ILE A 27 11.04 10.32 4.09
CA ILE A 27 11.35 10.06 5.49
C ILE A 27 12.85 10.17 5.74
N CYS A 28 13.21 10.46 6.98
CA CYS A 28 14.61 10.50 7.43
C CYS A 28 15.12 9.07 7.66
N GLY A 29 16.32 8.77 7.14
CA GLY A 29 16.92 7.45 7.24
C GLY A 29 17.84 7.24 8.43
N GLU A 30 18.51 8.29 8.89
CA GLU A 30 19.44 8.23 10.02
C GLU A 30 19.28 9.47 10.90
N THR A 31 19.45 9.30 12.21
CA THR A 31 19.40 10.40 13.17
C THR A 31 20.81 10.86 13.52
N HIS A 32 21.05 12.16 13.44
CA HIS A 32 22.25 12.84 13.91
C HIS A 32 21.92 13.72 15.12
N ALA A 33 22.93 14.14 15.87
CA ALA A 33 22.73 14.88 17.13
C ALA A 33 21.87 16.15 17.00
N THR A 34 21.88 16.77 15.82
CA THR A 34 21.12 18.00 15.53
C THR A 34 20.07 17.83 14.43
N SER A 35 19.63 16.58 14.18
CA SER A 35 18.57 16.29 13.21
C SER A 35 17.26 16.94 13.63
N ILE A 36 16.53 17.51 12.66
CA ILE A 36 15.22 18.11 12.85
C ILE A 36 14.17 17.00 13.06
N SER A 37 14.27 15.90 12.30
CA SER A 37 13.42 14.72 12.45
C SER A 37 14.28 13.49 12.76
N GLY A 38 13.72 12.55 13.52
CA GLY A 38 14.35 11.28 13.85
C GLY A 38 14.29 10.26 12.71
N GLU A 39 14.94 9.13 12.91
CA GLU A 39 14.90 7.99 12.01
C GLU A 39 13.46 7.50 11.79
N ASN A 40 13.11 7.13 10.56
CA ASN A 40 11.78 6.69 10.14
C ASN A 40 10.65 7.71 10.37
N ILE A 41 10.99 8.96 10.66
CA ILE A 41 10.03 10.05 10.80
C ILE A 41 9.98 10.84 9.49
N ILE A 42 8.81 11.40 9.17
CA ILE A 42 8.63 12.26 8.01
C ILE A 42 9.72 13.34 7.97
N ALA A 43 10.32 13.52 6.80
CA ALA A 43 11.31 14.57 6.59
C ALA A 43 10.66 15.96 6.61
N PRO A 44 11.33 16.99 7.18
CA PRO A 44 10.74 18.32 7.38
C PRO A 44 10.37 19.04 6.08
N TYR A 45 10.89 18.59 4.95
CA TYR A 45 10.61 19.11 3.60
C TYR A 45 9.53 18.28 2.85
N SER A 46 9.07 17.16 3.43
CA SER A 46 8.04 16.34 2.82
C SER A 46 6.65 16.93 3.09
N ARG A 47 5.87 17.07 2.03
CA ARG A 47 4.49 17.53 2.15
C ARG A 47 3.56 16.39 2.58
N LYS A 48 2.48 16.76 3.29
CA LYS A 48 1.47 15.82 3.81
C LYS A 48 0.21 15.80 2.95
N GLY A 49 -0.55 14.72 3.07
CA GLY A 49 -1.91 14.64 2.57
C GLY A 49 -2.94 15.38 3.46
N PRO A 50 -4.21 15.25 3.11
CA PRO A 50 -4.70 14.55 1.94
C PRO A 50 -4.41 15.32 0.64
N GLY A 51 -4.52 14.63 -0.50
CA GLY A 51 -4.53 15.27 -1.81
C GLY A 51 -5.88 15.94 -2.10
N PHE A 52 -6.06 16.41 -3.35
CA PHE A 52 -7.27 17.06 -3.81
C PHE A 52 -8.53 16.23 -3.46
N ALA A 53 -9.59 16.90 -3.05
CA ALA A 53 -10.88 16.31 -2.65
C ALA A 53 -10.77 15.22 -1.54
N GLY A 54 -9.71 15.23 -0.75
CA GLY A 54 -9.51 14.30 0.36
C GLY A 54 -8.96 12.94 -0.03
N PHE A 55 -8.42 12.78 -1.24
CA PHE A 55 -7.78 11.53 -1.68
C PHE A 55 -6.53 11.18 -0.87
N SER A 56 -6.28 9.88 -0.73
CA SER A 56 -5.09 9.38 -0.04
C SER A 56 -3.82 9.77 -0.78
N LYS A 57 -3.03 10.68 -0.19
CA LYS A 57 -1.71 11.10 -0.63
C LYS A 57 -0.84 11.40 0.58
N PRO A 58 0.49 11.21 0.53
CA PRO A 58 1.22 10.53 -0.55
C PRO A 58 0.75 9.08 -0.71
N ASP A 59 1.10 8.42 -1.81
CA ASP A 59 0.77 6.99 -1.99
C ASP A 59 1.73 6.10 -1.20
N ILE A 60 3.01 6.48 -1.15
CA ILE A 60 4.11 5.72 -0.57
C ILE A 60 5.22 6.67 -0.16
N SER A 61 6.15 6.21 0.66
CA SER A 61 7.33 6.97 1.07
C SER A 61 8.63 6.23 0.79
N ALA A 62 9.72 6.98 0.73
CA ALA A 62 11.07 6.44 0.67
C ALA A 62 12.04 7.33 1.46
N TYR A 63 13.24 6.82 1.71
CA TYR A 63 14.29 7.58 2.38
C TYR A 63 14.82 8.69 1.46
N GLY A 64 14.77 9.94 1.94
CA GLY A 64 15.10 11.13 1.17
C GLY A 64 16.25 11.97 1.73
N GLY A 65 16.99 11.42 2.69
CA GLY A 65 18.04 12.15 3.41
C GLY A 65 17.52 12.91 4.64
N THR A 66 18.40 13.14 5.59
CA THR A 66 18.09 13.80 6.87
C THR A 66 18.53 15.27 6.82
N ILE A 67 17.74 16.16 7.38
CA ILE A 67 18.12 17.55 7.62
C ILE A 67 18.49 17.72 9.09
N ALA A 68 19.66 18.30 9.32
CA ALA A 68 20.18 18.67 10.63
C ALA A 68 20.47 20.18 10.68
N PHE A 69 20.76 20.69 11.85
CA PHE A 69 21.07 22.10 12.06
C PHE A 69 22.47 22.26 12.67
N ASP A 70 23.35 23.04 12.04
CA ASP A 70 24.73 23.24 12.50
C ASP A 70 24.90 24.39 13.54
N GLY A 71 23.77 24.93 14.00
CA GLY A 71 23.70 26.08 14.89
C GLY A 71 23.47 27.41 14.15
N HIS A 72 23.68 27.46 12.82
CA HIS A 72 23.52 28.63 11.99
C HIS A 72 22.54 28.41 10.81
N LYS A 73 22.59 27.25 10.19
CA LYS A 73 21.79 26.92 8.99
C LYS A 73 21.45 25.43 8.94
N PRO A 74 20.40 25.07 8.18
CA PRO A 74 20.17 23.67 7.83
C PRO A 74 21.34 23.10 7.03
N ILE A 75 21.71 21.87 7.32
CA ILE A 75 22.70 21.08 6.60
C ILE A 75 22.13 19.68 6.32
N THR A 76 22.68 19.00 5.32
CA THR A 76 22.43 17.59 5.08
C THR A 76 23.63 16.78 5.55
N PRO A 77 23.53 16.01 6.64
CA PRO A 77 24.61 15.12 7.07
C PRO A 77 24.85 14.03 6.03
N ILE A 78 26.08 13.51 6.00
CA ILE A 78 26.41 12.37 5.15
C ILE A 78 25.86 11.11 5.82
N ASP A 79 24.93 10.45 5.15
CA ASP A 79 24.42 9.13 5.49
C ASP A 79 24.16 8.32 4.21
N LYS A 80 23.80 7.04 4.35
CA LYS A 80 23.60 6.14 3.19
C LYS A 80 22.42 6.54 2.31
N TYR A 81 21.51 7.38 2.79
CA TYR A 81 20.31 7.82 2.07
C TYR A 81 20.42 9.24 1.53
N SER A 82 21.45 10.00 1.93
CA SER A 82 21.64 11.38 1.53
C SER A 82 22.61 11.55 0.36
N LEU A 83 23.31 10.48 -0.05
CA LEU A 83 24.34 10.56 -1.08
C LEU A 83 23.75 10.60 -2.50
N VAL A 84 24.00 11.68 -3.20
CA VAL A 84 23.63 11.87 -4.61
C VAL A 84 24.86 12.20 -5.44
N MET A 85 24.82 11.95 -6.75
CA MET A 85 25.88 12.30 -7.67
C MET A 85 25.67 13.74 -8.17
N ASP A 86 26.66 14.59 -7.98
CA ASP A 86 26.65 15.92 -8.52
C ASP A 86 27.04 15.95 -10.03
N ARG A 87 27.04 17.14 -10.66
CA ARG A 87 27.39 17.29 -12.07
C ARG A 87 28.85 16.95 -12.38
N GLY A 88 29.71 16.96 -11.38
CA GLY A 88 31.15 16.59 -11.50
C GLY A 88 31.37 15.07 -11.34
N GLY A 89 30.36 14.29 -11.05
CA GLY A 89 30.46 12.85 -10.78
C GLY A 89 30.90 12.53 -9.33
N MET A 90 30.88 13.53 -8.43
CA MET A 90 31.22 13.34 -7.02
C MET A 90 29.95 12.98 -6.22
N LEU A 91 30.11 12.11 -5.23
CA LEU A 91 29.04 11.85 -4.26
C LEU A 91 29.02 12.99 -3.23
N VAL A 92 27.88 13.65 -3.15
CA VAL A 92 27.65 14.77 -2.23
C VAL A 92 26.36 14.50 -1.44
N PRO A 93 26.26 14.97 -0.18
CA PRO A 93 25.02 14.85 0.58
C PRO A 93 23.98 15.85 0.08
N ASP A 94 22.77 15.37 -0.14
CA ASP A 94 21.60 16.20 -0.44
C ASP A 94 20.35 15.55 0.12
N ALA A 95 19.26 16.30 0.24
CA ALA A 95 17.99 15.80 0.79
C ALA A 95 16.81 16.42 0.06
N GLY A 96 15.79 15.59 -0.22
CA GLY A 96 14.59 16.07 -0.92
C GLY A 96 13.72 14.95 -1.45
N THR A 97 12.41 15.24 -1.62
CA THR A 97 11.48 14.35 -2.32
C THR A 97 11.86 14.12 -3.78
N SER A 98 12.69 15.00 -4.36
CA SER A 98 13.27 14.84 -5.69
C SER A 98 14.18 13.61 -5.81
N PHE A 99 14.70 13.12 -4.69
CA PHE A 99 15.54 11.92 -4.65
C PHE A 99 14.74 10.66 -4.32
N THR A 100 13.64 10.77 -3.57
CA THR A 100 12.76 9.62 -3.26
C THR A 100 11.97 9.16 -4.48
N SER A 101 11.51 10.09 -5.32
CA SER A 101 10.68 9.76 -6.48
C SER A 101 11.40 8.84 -7.49
N PRO A 102 12.66 9.08 -7.91
CA PRO A 102 13.38 8.17 -8.79
C PRO A 102 13.71 6.82 -8.11
N VAL A 103 13.90 6.76 -6.80
CA VAL A 103 14.08 5.49 -6.07
C VAL A 103 12.84 4.64 -6.23
N VAL A 104 11.65 5.18 -5.92
CA VAL A 104 10.38 4.46 -6.07
C VAL A 104 10.08 4.10 -7.53
N ALA A 105 10.47 4.95 -8.49
CA ALA A 105 10.37 4.62 -9.91
C ALA A 105 11.27 3.42 -10.29
N GLY A 106 12.46 3.35 -9.71
CA GLY A 106 13.36 2.19 -9.83
C GLY A 106 12.75 0.92 -9.23
N ASP A 107 12.21 1.01 -8.02
CA ASP A 107 11.50 -0.10 -7.36
C ASP A 107 10.35 -0.63 -8.23
N LEU A 108 9.53 0.29 -8.76
CA LEU A 108 8.42 -0.07 -9.66
C LEU A 108 8.92 -0.78 -10.93
N ALA A 109 10.02 -0.28 -11.53
CA ALA A 109 10.62 -0.88 -12.71
C ALA A 109 11.21 -2.27 -12.42
N GLU A 110 11.76 -2.50 -11.23
CA GLU A 110 12.21 -3.83 -10.82
C GLU A 110 11.05 -4.80 -10.60
N ILE A 111 9.97 -4.34 -9.95
CA ILE A 111 8.76 -5.15 -9.77
C ILE A 111 8.13 -5.49 -11.13
N SER A 112 8.10 -4.55 -12.07
CA SER A 112 7.49 -4.80 -13.39
C SER A 112 8.15 -5.94 -14.17
N LYS A 113 9.45 -6.16 -13.98
CA LYS A 113 10.19 -7.25 -14.66
C LYS A 113 9.76 -8.65 -14.23
N ILE A 114 9.17 -8.79 -13.05
CA ILE A 114 8.71 -10.10 -12.54
C ILE A 114 7.21 -10.32 -12.74
N VAL A 115 6.51 -9.29 -13.19
CA VAL A 115 5.07 -9.35 -13.44
C VAL A 115 4.81 -9.78 -14.89
N PRO A 116 3.85 -10.68 -15.17
CA PRO A 116 3.47 -11.06 -16.51
C PRO A 116 3.14 -9.82 -17.37
N ASP A 117 3.64 -9.81 -18.60
CA ASP A 117 3.43 -8.72 -19.59
C ASP A 117 3.88 -7.33 -19.09
N GLU A 118 4.72 -7.28 -18.05
CA GLU A 118 5.17 -6.02 -17.41
C GLU A 118 3.99 -5.10 -17.02
N ASP A 119 2.87 -5.69 -16.59
CA ASP A 119 1.63 -4.95 -16.27
C ASP A 119 1.87 -3.95 -15.13
N LEU A 120 1.78 -2.66 -15.46
CA LEU A 120 2.04 -1.59 -14.52
C LEU A 120 0.97 -1.46 -13.43
N LEU A 121 -0.26 -1.93 -13.66
CA LEU A 121 -1.31 -1.91 -12.64
C LEU A 121 -1.03 -2.95 -11.55
N ILE A 122 -0.59 -4.15 -11.95
CA ILE A 122 -0.13 -5.20 -11.02
C ILE A 122 1.11 -4.71 -10.27
N SER A 123 2.09 -4.16 -11.00
CA SER A 123 3.35 -3.69 -10.41
C SER A 123 3.12 -2.62 -9.35
N LYS A 124 2.26 -1.65 -9.65
CA LYS A 124 1.85 -0.61 -8.70
C LYS A 124 1.08 -1.19 -7.51
N ALA A 125 0.20 -2.17 -7.75
CA ALA A 125 -0.53 -2.84 -6.67
C ALA A 125 0.39 -3.61 -5.73
N LEU A 126 1.41 -4.32 -6.27
CA LEU A 126 2.43 -5.02 -5.49
C LEU A 126 3.30 -4.05 -4.68
N LEU A 127 3.73 -2.94 -5.30
CA LEU A 127 4.48 -1.89 -4.61
C LEU A 127 3.72 -1.37 -3.39
N TYR A 128 2.42 -1.12 -3.52
CA TYR A 128 1.58 -0.64 -2.43
C TYR A 128 1.30 -1.72 -1.39
N HIS A 129 1.09 -2.96 -1.85
CA HIS A 129 0.76 -4.10 -1.01
C HIS A 129 1.86 -4.45 -0.03
N ASN A 130 3.11 -4.37 -0.49
CA ASN A 130 4.29 -4.77 0.27
C ASN A 130 5.04 -3.61 0.91
N ALA A 131 4.47 -2.40 0.92
CA ALA A 131 5.06 -1.27 1.62
C ALA A 131 5.26 -1.59 3.11
N ILE A 132 6.42 -1.23 3.65
CA ILE A 132 6.74 -1.45 5.06
C ILE A 132 6.00 -0.43 5.90
N VAL A 133 5.08 -0.89 6.71
CA VAL A 133 4.26 -0.07 7.61
C VAL A 133 5.12 0.47 8.76
N LEU A 134 4.99 1.76 9.05
CA LEU A 134 5.76 2.47 10.10
C LEU A 134 5.01 2.64 11.42
N TRP A 135 3.82 2.09 11.54
CA TRP A 135 2.97 2.17 12.75
C TRP A 135 2.57 0.79 13.22
N ASP A 136 2.20 0.70 14.51
CA ASP A 136 1.66 -0.53 15.07
C ASP A 136 0.20 -0.71 14.64
N GLU A 137 -0.04 -1.68 13.75
CA GLU A 137 -1.39 -1.99 13.24
C GLU A 137 -2.36 -2.48 14.34
N ASP A 138 -1.85 -2.97 15.46
CA ASP A 138 -2.67 -3.48 16.57
C ASP A 138 -3.13 -2.39 17.52
N ASP A 139 -2.30 -1.38 17.77
CA ASP A 139 -2.52 -0.35 18.79
C ASP A 139 -3.01 1.00 18.23
N ILE A 140 -2.79 1.26 16.92
CA ILE A 140 -3.20 2.52 16.29
C ILE A 140 -4.73 2.66 16.26
N ASP A 141 -5.24 3.86 16.54
CA ASP A 141 -6.66 4.19 16.37
C ASP A 141 -6.98 4.72 14.95
N GLU A 142 -8.26 5.03 14.66
CA GLU A 142 -8.68 5.45 13.31
C GLU A 142 -8.15 6.84 12.95
N GLU A 143 -8.03 7.75 13.91
CA GLU A 143 -7.54 9.12 13.69
C GLU A 143 -6.04 9.10 13.45
N GLU A 144 -5.30 8.40 14.29
CA GLU A 144 -3.86 8.18 14.15
C GLU A 144 -3.53 7.48 12.84
N LEU A 145 -4.31 6.46 12.43
CA LEU A 145 -4.15 5.78 11.15
C LEU A 145 -4.35 6.74 9.97
N ASN A 146 -5.35 7.61 10.04
CA ASN A 146 -5.58 8.63 9.01
C ASN A 146 -4.41 9.62 8.93
N LEU A 147 -3.87 10.03 10.06
CA LEU A 147 -2.68 10.89 10.13
C LEU A 147 -1.45 10.17 9.55
N ALA A 148 -1.20 8.94 9.97
CA ALA A 148 -0.09 8.13 9.46
C ALA A 148 -0.13 7.99 7.94
N HIS A 149 -1.30 7.73 7.39
CA HIS A 149 -1.47 7.67 5.93
C HIS A 149 -1.28 9.02 5.23
N ASN A 150 -1.66 10.14 5.86
CA ASN A 150 -1.41 11.48 5.29
C ASN A 150 0.08 11.86 5.33
N LEU A 151 0.85 11.30 6.24
CA LEU A 151 2.28 11.55 6.37
C LEU A 151 3.13 10.59 5.53
N TYR A 152 2.81 9.29 5.59
CA TYR A 152 3.66 8.21 5.08
C TYR A 152 3.07 7.45 3.89
N GLY A 153 1.83 7.74 3.50
CA GLY A 153 1.11 6.92 2.54
C GLY A 153 0.86 5.51 3.09
N ARG A 154 1.22 4.49 2.32
CA ARG A 154 1.10 3.08 2.73
C ARG A 154 2.33 2.56 3.47
N GLY A 155 3.37 3.38 3.61
CA GLY A 155 4.62 3.03 4.25
C GLY A 155 5.82 3.22 3.32
N ILE A 156 6.92 2.54 3.64
CA ILE A 156 8.18 2.64 2.90
C ILE A 156 8.14 1.70 1.69
N SER A 157 8.53 2.19 0.51
CA SER A 157 8.75 1.39 -0.69
C SER A 157 9.80 0.30 -0.46
N THR A 158 9.50 -0.90 -0.93
CA THR A 158 10.44 -2.03 -0.93
C THR A 158 10.19 -2.93 -2.13
N VAL A 159 11.26 -3.47 -2.70
CA VAL A 159 11.22 -4.41 -3.81
C VAL A 159 11.25 -5.86 -3.31
N ASP A 160 12.00 -6.13 -2.26
CA ASP A 160 12.31 -7.50 -1.82
C ASP A 160 11.05 -8.28 -1.42
N GLU A 161 10.16 -7.67 -0.67
CA GLU A 161 8.87 -8.27 -0.28
C GLU A 161 7.92 -8.50 -1.46
N SER A 162 8.15 -7.83 -2.59
CA SER A 162 7.31 -7.94 -3.79
C SER A 162 7.78 -9.03 -4.75
N LYS A 163 9.04 -9.48 -4.63
CA LYS A 163 9.63 -10.42 -5.58
C LYS A 163 9.25 -11.88 -5.31
N TYR A 164 9.09 -12.26 -4.05
CA TYR A 164 8.97 -13.66 -3.69
C TYR A 164 7.94 -13.92 -2.60
N SER A 165 7.19 -15.01 -2.76
CA SER A 165 6.57 -15.68 -1.62
C SER A 165 7.63 -16.35 -0.76
N SER A 166 7.36 -16.55 0.52
CA SER A 166 8.22 -17.37 1.40
C SER A 166 7.46 -18.62 1.84
N ALA A 167 8.13 -19.53 2.53
CA ALA A 167 7.47 -20.70 3.09
C ALA A 167 6.26 -20.32 3.97
N SER A 168 6.38 -19.24 4.74
CA SER A 168 5.35 -18.76 5.67
C SER A 168 4.39 -17.73 5.08
N LYS A 169 4.54 -17.38 3.77
CA LYS A 169 3.78 -16.30 3.13
C LYS A 169 3.42 -16.68 1.70
N VAL A 170 2.14 -16.64 1.37
CA VAL A 170 1.65 -16.90 0.01
C VAL A 170 0.87 -15.70 -0.51
N THR A 171 1.20 -15.26 -1.74
CA THR A 171 0.56 -14.11 -2.39
C THR A 171 -0.17 -14.56 -3.65
N PHE A 172 -1.44 -14.18 -3.74
CA PHE A 172 -2.29 -14.41 -4.88
C PHE A 172 -2.48 -13.10 -5.64
N VAL A 173 -2.41 -13.17 -6.96
CA VAL A 173 -2.64 -12.03 -7.85
C VAL A 173 -3.78 -12.33 -8.80
N ARG A 174 -4.69 -11.40 -8.94
CA ARG A 174 -5.81 -11.46 -9.88
C ARG A 174 -5.98 -10.13 -10.57
N THR A 175 -6.15 -10.15 -11.88
CA THR A 175 -6.54 -8.98 -12.68
C THR A 175 -7.84 -9.23 -13.40
N GLY A 176 -8.49 -8.16 -13.80
CA GLY A 176 -9.73 -8.21 -14.56
C GLY A 176 -10.32 -6.83 -14.79
N THR A 177 -11.56 -6.82 -15.23
CA THR A 177 -12.35 -5.61 -15.40
C THR A 177 -13.70 -5.79 -14.73
N LEU A 178 -14.16 -4.74 -14.06
CA LEU A 178 -15.49 -4.71 -13.44
C LEU A 178 -16.30 -3.53 -13.96
N ASN A 179 -17.60 -3.74 -14.05
CA ASN A 179 -18.59 -2.71 -14.27
C ASN A 179 -19.72 -2.82 -13.24
N ARG A 180 -20.68 -1.91 -13.29
CA ARG A 180 -21.78 -1.87 -12.29
C ARG A 180 -22.67 -3.13 -12.27
N GLU A 181 -22.70 -3.89 -13.35
CA GLU A 181 -23.56 -5.06 -13.52
C GLU A 181 -22.90 -6.34 -13.02
N LYS A 182 -21.57 -6.32 -12.89
CA LYS A 182 -20.76 -7.49 -12.51
C LYS A 182 -20.27 -7.39 -11.08
N LYS A 183 -20.43 -8.50 -10.35
CA LYS A 183 -19.74 -8.74 -9.08
C LYS A 183 -18.83 -9.93 -9.27
N GLU A 184 -17.56 -9.80 -8.90
CA GLU A 184 -16.63 -10.92 -8.99
C GLU A 184 -16.38 -11.53 -7.61
N ARG A 185 -16.24 -12.86 -7.59
CA ARG A 185 -15.90 -13.64 -6.39
C ARG A 185 -14.63 -14.41 -6.67
N VAL A 186 -13.55 -13.93 -6.15
CA VAL A 186 -12.23 -14.55 -6.28
C VAL A 186 -12.04 -15.53 -5.13
N LYS A 187 -11.76 -16.78 -5.43
CA LYS A 187 -11.44 -17.78 -4.41
C LYS A 187 -10.00 -17.60 -3.94
N VAL A 188 -9.79 -17.69 -2.64
CA VAL A 188 -8.49 -17.68 -1.98
C VAL A 188 -8.46 -18.85 -1.02
N PHE A 189 -7.45 -19.69 -1.13
CA PHE A 189 -7.32 -20.85 -0.26
C PHE A 189 -6.67 -20.47 1.08
N MET A 190 -7.35 -20.76 2.18
CA MET A 190 -6.82 -20.63 3.52
C MET A 190 -6.20 -21.96 3.96
N PRO A 191 -4.87 -22.01 4.20
CA PRO A 191 -4.16 -23.25 4.52
C PRO A 191 -4.68 -23.98 5.76
N GLU A 192 -4.68 -25.32 5.71
CA GLU A 192 -5.08 -26.17 6.84
C GLU A 192 -4.04 -26.08 7.97
N LEU A 193 -2.76 -25.99 7.62
CA LEU A 193 -1.68 -25.80 8.59
C LEU A 193 -1.90 -24.58 9.48
N LEU A 194 -2.39 -23.47 8.91
CA LEU A 194 -2.75 -22.27 9.69
C LEU A 194 -3.98 -22.47 10.56
N ALA A 195 -5.02 -23.10 10.01
CA ALA A 195 -6.28 -23.31 10.71
C ALA A 195 -6.13 -24.29 11.89
N ALA A 196 -5.16 -25.20 11.83
CA ALA A 196 -4.84 -26.15 12.91
C ALA A 196 -4.06 -25.50 14.07
N GLN A 197 -3.53 -24.29 13.93
CA GLN A 197 -2.74 -23.64 14.97
C GLN A 197 -3.64 -23.12 16.10
N PRO A 198 -3.33 -23.48 17.37
CA PRO A 198 -4.02 -22.89 18.52
C PRO A 198 -3.50 -21.46 18.77
N GLY A 199 -4.35 -20.58 19.26
CA GLY A 199 -3.95 -19.27 19.72
C GLY A 199 -4.67 -18.10 19.07
N ARG A 200 -4.17 -16.90 19.40
CA ARG A 200 -4.69 -15.64 18.84
C ARG A 200 -3.78 -15.16 17.70
N ASN A 201 -4.38 -14.55 16.69
CA ASN A 201 -3.65 -13.88 15.61
C ASN A 201 -2.61 -14.78 14.93
N VAL A 202 -2.99 -16.02 14.64
CA VAL A 202 -2.07 -17.02 14.03
C VAL A 202 -1.83 -16.76 12.55
N ALA A 203 -2.78 -16.12 11.86
CA ALA A 203 -2.68 -15.76 10.46
C ALA A 203 -2.95 -14.28 10.24
N LYS A 204 -2.27 -13.67 9.28
CA LYS A 204 -2.58 -12.33 8.76
C LYS A 204 -3.01 -12.44 7.30
N GLY A 205 -4.10 -11.79 6.95
CA GLY A 205 -4.51 -11.62 5.56
C GLY A 205 -4.41 -10.14 5.19
N THR A 206 -3.65 -9.82 4.15
CA THR A 206 -3.56 -8.47 3.58
C THR A 206 -4.19 -8.46 2.20
N ILE A 207 -5.00 -7.46 1.91
CA ILE A 207 -5.70 -7.31 0.63
C ILE A 207 -5.45 -5.91 0.11
N THR A 208 -5.04 -5.84 -1.15
CA THR A 208 -4.90 -4.59 -1.90
C THR A 208 -5.68 -4.73 -3.20
N CYS A 209 -6.65 -3.87 -3.41
CA CYS A 209 -7.38 -3.75 -4.67
C CYS A 209 -7.07 -2.36 -5.26
N LEU A 210 -6.28 -2.33 -6.31
CA LEU A 210 -5.98 -1.13 -7.08
C LEU A 210 -6.79 -1.13 -8.36
N SER A 211 -7.43 -0.01 -8.67
CA SER A 211 -8.26 0.17 -9.87
C SER A 211 -7.79 1.36 -10.70
N ASN A 212 -8.10 1.32 -11.99
CA ASN A 212 -7.82 2.41 -12.93
C ASN A 212 -9.13 2.95 -13.52
N PRO A 213 -9.93 3.69 -12.73
CA PRO A 213 -11.23 4.19 -13.14
C PRO A 213 -11.11 5.42 -14.05
N PRO A 214 -12.18 5.76 -14.79
CA PRO A 214 -12.24 6.96 -15.59
C PRO A 214 -12.15 8.22 -14.72
N ILE A 215 -11.46 9.24 -15.25
CA ILE A 215 -11.28 10.55 -14.62
C ILE A 215 -11.82 11.61 -15.56
N ASP A 216 -12.64 12.53 -15.01
CA ASP A 216 -13.14 13.70 -15.73
C ASP A 216 -12.90 14.97 -14.90
N ARG A 217 -11.95 15.79 -15.34
CA ARG A 217 -11.56 17.06 -14.67
C ARG A 217 -12.70 18.08 -14.61
N THR A 218 -13.69 17.96 -15.47
CA THR A 218 -14.84 18.88 -15.50
C THR A 218 -15.82 18.64 -14.36
N LYS A 219 -15.71 17.50 -13.66
CA LYS A 219 -16.59 17.11 -12.55
C LYS A 219 -16.16 17.68 -11.17
N GLY A 220 -15.16 18.55 -11.12
CA GLY A 220 -14.69 19.14 -9.86
C GLY A 220 -14.27 18.07 -8.83
N THR A 221 -14.79 18.14 -7.61
CA THR A 221 -14.50 17.16 -6.54
C THR A 221 -15.01 15.74 -6.83
N GLU A 222 -15.85 15.59 -7.83
CA GLU A 222 -16.41 14.30 -8.29
C GLU A 222 -15.70 13.75 -9.52
N TYR A 223 -14.47 14.19 -9.79
CA TYR A 223 -13.75 13.85 -11.00
C TYR A 223 -13.35 12.36 -11.11
N LEU A 224 -13.36 11.59 -10.01
CA LEU A 224 -13.20 10.14 -10.03
C LEU A 224 -14.54 9.46 -10.31
N GLY A 225 -14.65 8.76 -11.45
CA GLY A 225 -15.90 8.20 -11.94
C GLY A 225 -16.35 6.91 -11.24
N ALA A 226 -15.42 6.14 -10.70
CA ALA A 226 -15.73 4.88 -10.04
C ALA A 226 -14.67 4.48 -9.02
N TYR A 227 -15.00 3.53 -8.14
CA TYR A 227 -14.05 2.80 -7.30
C TYR A 227 -14.47 1.33 -7.18
N ILE A 228 -13.51 0.44 -6.87
CA ILE A 228 -13.75 -0.97 -6.65
C ILE A 228 -13.47 -1.29 -5.19
N ARG A 229 -14.47 -1.83 -4.48
CA ARG A 229 -14.34 -2.29 -3.11
C ARG A 229 -14.08 -3.79 -3.08
N ALA A 230 -13.03 -4.20 -2.37
CA ALA A 230 -12.79 -5.58 -2.02
C ALA A 230 -13.32 -5.89 -0.61
N SER A 231 -13.84 -7.09 -0.41
CA SER A 231 -14.22 -7.59 0.91
C SER A 231 -13.90 -9.07 1.05
N ILE A 232 -13.30 -9.44 2.19
CA ILE A 232 -13.00 -10.84 2.50
C ILE A 232 -14.22 -11.52 3.13
N ASN A 233 -14.49 -12.75 2.69
CA ASN A 233 -15.57 -13.57 3.19
C ASN A 233 -14.99 -14.94 3.56
N LYS A 234 -14.94 -15.22 4.85
CA LYS A 234 -14.46 -16.50 5.37
C LYS A 234 -15.51 -17.60 5.25
N SER A 235 -15.08 -18.81 4.98
CA SER A 235 -15.98 -19.97 4.97
C SER A 235 -16.38 -20.36 6.40
N ASN A 236 -17.63 -20.80 6.53
CA ASN A 236 -18.18 -21.36 7.77
C ASN A 236 -18.28 -22.88 7.65
N PRO A 237 -18.37 -23.62 8.78
CA PRO A 237 -18.53 -25.08 8.76
C PRO A 237 -19.75 -25.56 7.98
N THR A 238 -20.77 -24.71 7.82
CA THR A 238 -22.02 -25.02 7.09
C THR A 238 -21.92 -24.78 5.58
N GLY A 239 -20.72 -24.42 5.06
CA GLY A 239 -20.52 -24.09 3.65
C GLY A 239 -21.01 -22.67 3.26
N SER A 240 -21.51 -21.89 4.21
CA SER A 240 -21.85 -20.48 4.01
C SER A 240 -20.63 -19.59 4.18
N PHE A 241 -20.74 -18.31 3.76
CA PHE A 241 -19.67 -17.31 3.90
C PHE A 241 -20.11 -16.18 4.82
N SER A 242 -19.20 -15.70 5.66
CA SER A 242 -19.42 -14.53 6.48
C SER A 242 -18.40 -13.45 6.18
N LYS A 243 -18.87 -12.20 5.98
CA LYS A 243 -18.03 -11.06 5.70
C LYS A 243 -17.14 -10.74 6.91
N VAL A 244 -15.84 -10.63 6.66
CA VAL A 244 -14.87 -10.12 7.63
C VAL A 244 -14.94 -8.61 7.65
N GLN A 245 -15.12 -8.02 8.81
CA GLN A 245 -15.07 -6.58 8.96
C GLN A 245 -13.62 -6.14 9.15
N PRO A 246 -13.13 -5.12 8.42
CA PRO A 246 -11.85 -4.49 8.74
C PRO A 246 -11.90 -3.85 10.13
N LYS A 247 -10.74 -3.59 10.74
CA LYS A 247 -10.64 -2.93 12.06
C LYS A 247 -11.29 -1.54 12.00
N TYR A 248 -11.07 -0.82 10.91
CA TYR A 248 -11.63 0.50 10.66
C TYR A 248 -12.57 0.50 9.47
N LYS A 249 -13.60 1.34 9.53
CA LYS A 249 -14.50 1.55 8.39
C LYS A 249 -13.77 2.35 7.31
N GLU A 250 -14.10 2.10 6.05
CA GLU A 250 -13.62 2.87 4.89
C GLU A 250 -14.16 4.33 4.94
N GLY A 251 -13.77 5.13 5.93
CA GLY A 251 -14.33 6.45 6.21
C GLY A 251 -14.18 7.44 5.04
N ARG A 252 -13.27 8.40 5.17
CA ARG A 252 -13.04 9.48 4.20
C ARG A 252 -12.50 9.00 2.84
N ARG A 253 -12.00 7.77 2.75
CA ARG A 253 -11.30 7.20 1.57
C ARG A 253 -12.17 6.30 0.72
N LYS A 254 -13.49 6.40 0.84
CA LYS A 254 -14.43 5.60 0.04
C LYS A 254 -14.20 5.76 -1.47
N TRP A 255 -13.99 7.00 -1.93
CA TRP A 255 -13.68 7.33 -3.31
C TRP A 255 -12.16 7.44 -3.50
N ASP A 256 -11.50 6.28 -3.63
CA ASP A 256 -10.06 6.16 -3.88
C ASP A 256 -9.81 5.09 -4.95
N VAL A 257 -8.67 5.13 -5.59
CA VAL A 257 -8.26 4.14 -6.60
C VAL A 257 -7.72 2.87 -5.95
N CYS A 258 -7.26 2.95 -4.71
CA CYS A 258 -6.66 1.82 -3.99
C CYS A 258 -7.32 1.60 -2.63
N HIS A 259 -7.94 0.45 -2.48
CA HIS A 259 -8.46 -0.03 -1.20
C HIS A 259 -7.53 -1.11 -0.65
N GLN A 260 -6.95 -0.85 0.52
CA GLN A 260 -6.03 -1.77 1.19
C GLN A 260 -6.42 -1.92 2.65
N PHE A 261 -6.43 -3.15 3.13
CA PHE A 261 -6.58 -3.45 4.54
C PHE A 261 -5.90 -4.76 4.91
N SER A 262 -5.53 -4.90 6.17
CA SER A 262 -5.05 -6.13 6.76
C SER A 262 -5.94 -6.59 7.91
N LYS A 263 -5.94 -7.89 8.18
CA LYS A 263 -6.66 -8.50 9.29
C LYS A 263 -5.91 -9.69 9.84
N LYS A 264 -5.74 -9.73 11.17
CA LYS A 264 -5.26 -10.90 11.88
C LYS A 264 -6.44 -11.80 12.24
N PHE A 265 -6.24 -13.10 12.11
CA PHE A 265 -7.27 -14.11 12.31
C PHE A 265 -6.92 -15.07 13.44
N SER A 266 -7.95 -15.41 14.21
CA SER A 266 -7.93 -16.42 15.26
C SER A 266 -9.15 -17.31 15.09
N ASN A 267 -8.99 -18.63 15.23
CA ASN A 267 -10.11 -19.59 15.15
C ASN A 267 -10.93 -19.45 13.87
N PHE A 268 -10.39 -19.92 12.77
CA PHE A 268 -11.02 -19.89 11.45
C PHE A 268 -11.00 -21.28 10.79
N ASN A 269 -11.81 -21.48 9.76
CA ASN A 269 -11.83 -22.70 8.99
C ASN A 269 -10.88 -22.57 7.80
N ALA A 270 -10.13 -23.63 7.51
CA ALA A 270 -9.37 -23.79 6.29
C ALA A 270 -10.27 -23.92 5.05
N GLY A 271 -9.66 -23.94 3.88
CA GLY A 271 -10.32 -24.17 2.61
C GLY A 271 -10.64 -22.88 1.84
N ASP A 272 -11.59 -22.97 0.93
CA ASP A 272 -11.90 -21.86 0.03
C ASP A 272 -12.58 -20.71 0.74
N TRP A 273 -11.88 -19.59 0.86
CA TRP A 273 -12.44 -18.28 1.21
C TRP A 273 -12.74 -17.50 -0.06
N GLN A 274 -13.44 -16.38 0.03
CA GLN A 274 -13.79 -15.57 -1.12
C GLN A 274 -13.47 -14.10 -0.89
N ILE A 275 -12.86 -13.49 -1.88
CA ILE A 275 -12.78 -12.03 -1.98
C ILE A 275 -13.88 -11.58 -2.94
N TRP A 276 -14.79 -10.76 -2.45
CA TRP A 276 -15.87 -10.20 -3.27
C TRP A 276 -15.45 -8.82 -3.73
N LEU A 277 -15.52 -8.61 -5.05
CA LEU A 277 -15.24 -7.35 -5.69
C LEU A 277 -16.53 -6.75 -6.22
N GLU A 278 -16.76 -5.48 -5.92
CA GLU A 278 -17.94 -4.73 -6.32
C GLU A 278 -17.54 -3.32 -6.73
N MET A 279 -17.95 -2.90 -7.94
CA MET A 279 -17.71 -1.57 -8.45
C MET A 279 -18.85 -0.63 -8.08
N PHE A 280 -18.50 0.58 -7.69
CA PHE A 280 -19.41 1.70 -7.44
C PHE A 280 -19.07 2.83 -8.39
N GLY A 281 -20.01 3.19 -9.26
CA GLY A 281 -19.87 4.31 -10.20
C GLY A 281 -20.59 5.55 -9.70
N ARG A 282 -20.04 6.71 -10.01
CA ARG A 282 -20.59 8.02 -9.63
C ARG A 282 -21.38 8.66 -10.79
N TRP A 283 -20.87 8.51 -12.01
CA TRP A 283 -21.47 9.15 -13.17
C TRP A 283 -22.50 8.23 -13.84
N GLU A 284 -23.59 8.82 -14.36
CA GLU A 284 -24.66 8.06 -15.02
C GLU A 284 -24.22 7.43 -16.34
N ASP A 285 -23.34 8.11 -17.08
CA ASP A 285 -22.83 7.68 -18.39
C ASP A 285 -21.75 6.59 -18.31
N GLY A 286 -21.38 6.16 -17.10
CA GLY A 286 -20.20 5.37 -16.86
C GLY A 286 -20.49 3.88 -16.65
N ASN A 287 -20.99 3.17 -17.67
CA ASN A 287 -20.97 1.70 -17.66
C ASN A 287 -19.62 1.16 -18.19
N ASN A 288 -18.56 1.93 -17.99
CA ASN A 288 -17.23 1.59 -18.46
C ASN A 288 -16.65 0.48 -17.59
N ASP A 289 -16.08 -0.51 -18.25
CA ASP A 289 -15.27 -1.53 -17.58
C ASP A 289 -14.06 -0.86 -16.93
N VAL A 290 -13.91 -1.07 -15.61
CA VAL A 290 -12.81 -0.53 -14.82
C VAL A 290 -11.78 -1.62 -14.60
N PRO A 291 -10.56 -1.48 -15.14
CA PRO A 291 -9.47 -2.41 -14.87
C PRO A 291 -9.09 -2.41 -13.39
N TYR A 292 -8.75 -3.58 -12.86
CA TYR A 292 -8.26 -3.73 -11.50
C TYR A 292 -7.13 -4.75 -11.38
N ALA A 293 -6.29 -4.57 -10.36
CA ALA A 293 -5.37 -5.55 -9.82
C ALA A 293 -5.72 -5.82 -8.35
N LEU A 294 -5.90 -7.09 -8.03
CA LEU A 294 -6.15 -7.57 -6.67
C LEU A 294 -4.95 -8.38 -6.21
N ILE A 295 -4.34 -7.98 -5.10
CA ILE A 295 -3.28 -8.71 -4.43
C ILE A 295 -3.82 -9.18 -3.08
N VAL A 296 -3.63 -10.45 -2.77
CA VAL A 296 -4.04 -11.04 -1.50
C VAL A 296 -2.88 -11.84 -0.94
N THR A 297 -2.39 -11.46 0.22
CA THR A 297 -1.37 -12.22 0.94
C THR A 297 -1.95 -12.88 2.18
N ILE A 298 -1.63 -14.14 2.37
CA ILE A 298 -1.87 -14.89 3.61
C ILE A 298 -0.52 -15.23 4.21
N GLU A 299 -0.36 -14.93 5.48
CA GLU A 299 0.90 -15.05 6.21
C GLU A 299 0.69 -15.79 7.53
N ASP A 300 1.61 -16.71 7.82
CA ASP A 300 1.78 -17.30 9.14
C ASP A 300 2.52 -16.33 10.06
N MET A 301 1.82 -15.84 11.08
CA MET A 301 2.39 -14.88 12.03
C MET A 301 3.52 -15.44 12.90
N SER A 302 3.65 -16.77 12.98
CA SER A 302 4.78 -17.43 13.67
C SER A 302 6.03 -17.54 12.81
N GLY A 303 5.90 -17.47 11.48
CA GLY A 303 6.96 -17.65 10.50
C GLY A 303 7.50 -19.07 10.39
N ASN A 304 6.86 -20.07 11.03
CA ASN A 304 7.38 -21.44 11.15
C ASN A 304 6.69 -22.46 10.24
N LEU A 305 5.56 -22.12 9.64
CA LEU A 305 4.78 -23.04 8.81
C LEU A 305 5.11 -22.86 7.33
N ASP A 306 5.18 -23.99 6.63
CA ASP A 306 5.33 -24.01 5.18
C ASP A 306 3.96 -24.05 4.50
N ILE A 307 3.29 -22.90 4.50
CA ILE A 307 1.98 -22.74 3.87
C ILE A 307 2.06 -22.60 2.36
N TYR A 308 3.22 -22.20 1.83
CA TYR A 308 3.41 -22.05 0.40
C TYR A 308 3.34 -23.42 -0.30
N ASN A 309 4.06 -24.41 0.19
CA ASN A 309 4.02 -25.77 -0.36
C ASN A 309 2.64 -26.40 -0.24
N GLU A 310 1.88 -26.13 0.82
CA GLU A 310 0.51 -26.62 0.93
C GLU A 310 -0.38 -26.07 -0.20
N VAL A 311 -0.27 -24.78 -0.52
CA VAL A 311 -1.04 -24.13 -1.59
C VAL A 311 -0.59 -24.64 -2.97
N GLU A 312 0.71 -24.80 -3.20
CA GLU A 312 1.28 -25.28 -4.46
C GLU A 312 0.86 -26.74 -4.75
N LEU A 313 0.95 -27.62 -3.78
CA LEU A 313 0.59 -29.03 -3.91
C LEU A 313 -0.90 -29.24 -4.24
N LEU A 314 -1.76 -28.31 -3.80
CA LEU A 314 -3.19 -28.38 -4.12
C LEU A 314 -3.50 -28.01 -5.57
N ASN A 315 -2.54 -27.56 -6.34
CA ASN A 315 -2.65 -27.19 -7.77
C ASN A 315 -3.86 -26.28 -8.07
N ARG A 316 -4.30 -25.51 -7.04
CA ARG A 316 -5.55 -24.72 -7.09
C ARG A 316 -5.32 -23.29 -7.53
N TYR A 317 -4.07 -22.83 -7.48
CA TYR A 317 -3.72 -21.44 -7.73
C TYR A 317 -2.38 -21.36 -8.47
N GLN A 318 -2.27 -20.48 -9.44
CA GLN A 318 -0.99 -20.10 -10.00
C GLN A 318 -0.36 -19.09 -9.04
N ALA A 319 0.67 -19.52 -8.33
CA ALA A 319 1.53 -18.60 -7.61
C ALA A 319 2.42 -17.85 -8.61
N ILE A 320 2.65 -16.56 -8.38
CA ILE A 320 3.71 -15.84 -9.09
C ILE A 320 5.02 -16.23 -8.41
N ASN A 321 5.90 -16.88 -9.17
CA ASN A 321 7.25 -17.21 -8.74
C ASN A 321 8.17 -16.02 -8.95
#